data_2e4eb039d448ba2ac036984dafdb9cf5
#
_entry.id   2e4eb039d448ba2ac036984dafdb9cf5
#
_cell.length_a   1.000
_cell.length_b   1.000
_cell.length_c   1.000
_cell.angle_alpha   90.00
_cell.angle_beta   90.00
_cell.angle_gamma   90.00
#
_symmetry.space_group_name_H-M   'P 1'
#
loop_
_entity.id
_entity.type
_entity.pdbx_description
1 polymer ?
#
loop_
_entity_poly.entity_id
_entity_poly.type
_entity_poly.pdbx_seq_one_letter_code
_entity_poly.pdbx_strand_id
1 'polypeptide(L)'
;PEPLSYPTEPPLAVDFESLKAINPDVKGWLYIEALDISYPVVQGPDNDAYLHTTYEGTSNFAGSIFLDYQNRDDFSDGNTIVYGHNMKNLSMFGKLKQMKEQEKYRDSVYFWMLTPESNDVYQIFSAFYTEADSDVYTLYSGGGEAFVQYLNTMAARSEIPVEQPEMDEHSHIIVLSTCAASDTTGRFVVLGVRRNR
;
A
#
# COMPACT_ATOMS: atom_id res chain seq x y z
N PRO A 1 13.12 -25.01 8.21
CA PRO A 1 11.88 -24.57 7.56
C PRO A 1 12.19 -24.24 6.11
N GLU A 2 11.41 -24.77 5.17
CA GLU A 2 11.52 -24.36 3.78
C GLU A 2 11.24 -22.85 3.70
N PRO A 3 11.98 -22.09 2.86
CA PRO A 3 11.69 -20.70 2.66
C PRO A 3 10.24 -20.58 2.17
N LEU A 4 9.44 -19.71 2.78
CA LEU A 4 8.08 -19.42 2.32
C LEU A 4 8.13 -19.04 0.84
N SER A 5 7.49 -19.86 0.00
CA SER A 5 7.37 -19.52 -1.41
C SER A 5 6.30 -18.44 -1.55
N TYR A 6 6.71 -17.23 -1.88
CA TYR A 6 5.77 -16.17 -2.26
C TYR A 6 5.24 -16.41 -3.68
N PRO A 7 4.06 -15.90 -4.02
CA PRO A 7 3.51 -16.02 -5.37
C PRO A 7 4.43 -15.34 -6.39
N THR A 8 4.68 -15.99 -7.51
CA THR A 8 5.63 -15.51 -8.54
C THR A 8 4.93 -14.91 -9.76
N GLU A 9 3.63 -15.16 -9.92
CA GLU A 9 2.81 -14.65 -11.02
C GLU A 9 1.63 -13.87 -10.48
N PRO A 10 1.36 -12.67 -11.04
CA PRO A 10 0.20 -11.88 -10.62
C PRO A 10 -1.10 -12.55 -11.05
N PRO A 11 -2.17 -12.42 -10.25
CA PRO A 11 -3.46 -13.07 -10.53
C PRO A 11 -4.25 -12.39 -11.65
N LEU A 12 -3.81 -11.26 -12.14
CA LEU A 12 -4.45 -10.48 -13.19
C LEU A 12 -3.42 -9.76 -14.08
N ALA A 13 -3.84 -9.49 -15.31
CA ALA A 13 -3.11 -8.61 -16.22
C ALA A 13 -3.81 -7.25 -16.30
N VAL A 14 -3.03 -6.17 -16.29
CA VAL A 14 -3.54 -4.80 -16.36
C VAL A 14 -3.13 -4.15 -17.67
N ASP A 15 -4.11 -3.58 -18.39
CA ASP A 15 -3.86 -2.79 -19.60
C ASP A 15 -3.53 -1.33 -19.20
N PHE A 16 -2.26 -1.09 -18.89
CA PHE A 16 -1.78 0.25 -18.51
C PHE A 16 -1.82 1.24 -19.67
N GLU A 17 -1.76 0.79 -20.91
CA GLU A 17 -1.87 1.68 -22.07
C GLU A 17 -3.27 2.32 -22.12
N SER A 18 -4.31 1.51 -22.01
CA SER A 18 -5.70 2.00 -21.93
C SER A 18 -5.95 2.87 -20.69
N LEU A 19 -5.42 2.50 -19.54
CA LEU A 19 -5.57 3.30 -18.31
C LEU A 19 -4.89 4.66 -18.42
N LYS A 20 -3.65 4.73 -18.94
CA LYS A 20 -2.91 5.97 -19.13
C LYS A 20 -3.49 6.86 -20.23
N ALA A 21 -4.20 6.28 -21.22
CA ALA A 21 -4.97 7.04 -22.20
C ALA A 21 -6.16 7.78 -21.55
N ILE A 22 -6.74 7.21 -20.48
CA ILE A 22 -7.78 7.88 -19.69
C ILE A 22 -7.15 8.92 -18.76
N ASN A 23 -6.11 8.52 -18.02
CA ASN A 23 -5.41 9.40 -17.09
C ASN A 23 -3.91 9.05 -17.00
N PRO A 24 -3.00 9.93 -17.45
CA PRO A 24 -1.55 9.70 -17.38
C PRO A 24 -1.00 9.63 -15.96
N ASP A 25 -1.77 10.07 -14.96
CA ASP A 25 -1.41 9.99 -13.54
C ASP A 25 -1.53 8.58 -12.97
N VAL A 26 -2.06 7.61 -13.71
CA VAL A 26 -2.06 6.19 -13.30
C VAL A 26 -0.63 5.67 -13.29
N LYS A 27 -0.16 5.25 -12.10
CA LYS A 27 1.21 4.75 -11.86
C LYS A 27 1.26 3.26 -11.62
N GLY A 28 0.18 2.68 -11.07
CA GLY A 28 0.14 1.27 -10.73
C GLY A 28 -1.28 0.74 -10.56
N TRP A 29 -1.34 -0.53 -10.19
CA TRP A 29 -2.56 -1.23 -9.81
C TRP A 29 -2.31 -2.02 -8.54
N LEU A 30 -3.07 -1.72 -7.49
CA LEU A 30 -3.00 -2.44 -6.22
C LEU A 30 -4.00 -3.60 -6.23
N TYR A 31 -3.53 -4.80 -5.88
CA TYR A 31 -4.37 -5.99 -5.71
C TYR A 31 -4.06 -6.69 -4.39
N ILE A 32 -5.08 -6.86 -3.54
CA ILE A 32 -5.00 -7.58 -2.25
C ILE A 32 -6.10 -8.65 -2.26
N GLU A 33 -5.72 -9.89 -2.54
CA GLU A 33 -6.66 -11.00 -2.68
C GLU A 33 -7.48 -11.24 -1.41
N ALA A 34 -6.80 -11.33 -0.25
CA ALA A 34 -7.45 -11.60 1.02
C ALA A 34 -8.54 -10.58 1.40
N LEU A 35 -8.48 -9.37 0.86
CA LEU A 35 -9.41 -8.27 1.16
C LEU A 35 -10.33 -7.95 -0.02
N ASP A 36 -10.17 -8.61 -1.17
CA ASP A 36 -10.89 -8.26 -2.39
C ASP A 36 -10.76 -6.75 -2.69
N ILE A 37 -9.52 -6.25 -2.65
CA ILE A 37 -9.13 -4.88 -3.02
C ILE A 37 -8.43 -4.95 -4.36
N SER A 38 -8.93 -4.20 -5.35
CA SER A 38 -8.37 -4.18 -6.70
C SER A 38 -8.67 -2.82 -7.33
N TYR A 39 -7.67 -1.92 -7.35
CA TYR A 39 -7.85 -0.53 -7.79
C TYR A 39 -6.62 0.00 -8.53
N PRO A 40 -6.82 0.89 -9.51
CA PRO A 40 -5.73 1.71 -10.04
C PRO A 40 -5.18 2.62 -8.95
N VAL A 41 -3.87 2.89 -9.02
CA VAL A 41 -3.15 3.83 -8.15
C VAL A 41 -2.70 5.01 -8.98
N VAL A 42 -3.13 6.20 -8.59
CA VAL A 42 -2.79 7.46 -9.26
C VAL A 42 -1.81 8.30 -8.41
N GLN A 43 -1.11 9.24 -9.02
CA GLN A 43 -0.29 10.21 -8.30
C GLN A 43 -0.57 11.60 -8.85
N GLY A 44 -1.04 12.49 -7.97
CA GLY A 44 -1.28 13.90 -8.28
C GLY A 44 -0.10 14.81 -7.92
N PRO A 45 -0.24 16.12 -8.16
CA PRO A 45 0.76 17.12 -7.78
C PRO A 45 0.85 17.36 -6.26
N ASP A 46 -0.14 16.90 -5.52
CA ASP A 46 -0.24 16.94 -4.05
C ASP A 46 -1.12 15.80 -3.54
N ASN A 47 -1.28 15.67 -2.22
CA ASN A 47 -2.10 14.62 -1.60
C ASN A 47 -3.60 14.97 -1.52
N ASP A 48 -4.03 16.11 -2.03
CA ASP A 48 -5.44 16.53 -2.05
C ASP A 48 -6.09 16.27 -3.43
N ALA A 49 -5.30 16.26 -4.50
CA ALA A 49 -5.79 16.17 -5.89
C ALA A 49 -6.74 15.00 -6.13
N TYR A 50 -6.43 13.82 -5.56
CA TYR A 50 -7.23 12.60 -5.72
C TYR A 50 -8.02 12.20 -4.48
N LEU A 51 -8.06 13.06 -3.47
CA LEU A 51 -8.81 12.79 -2.24
C LEU A 51 -10.32 12.66 -2.50
N HIS A 52 -10.84 13.46 -3.45
CA HIS A 52 -12.26 13.46 -3.85
C HIS A 52 -12.43 13.47 -5.38
N THR A 53 -11.48 12.90 -6.09
CA THR A 53 -11.51 12.78 -7.57
C THR A 53 -11.18 11.34 -7.96
N THR A 54 -12.00 10.74 -8.81
CA THR A 54 -11.74 9.41 -9.35
C THR A 54 -10.57 9.45 -10.33
N TYR A 55 -9.98 8.30 -10.63
CA TYR A 55 -8.91 8.20 -11.63
C TYR A 55 -9.38 8.64 -13.03
N GLU A 56 -10.69 8.65 -13.30
CA GLU A 56 -11.28 9.17 -14.54
C GLU A 56 -11.48 10.68 -14.54
N GLY A 57 -11.09 11.38 -13.46
CA GLY A 57 -11.21 12.84 -13.33
C GLY A 57 -12.60 13.32 -12.89
N THR A 58 -13.45 12.44 -12.39
CA THR A 58 -14.80 12.80 -11.92
C THR A 58 -14.78 13.07 -10.43
N SER A 59 -15.47 14.13 -9.98
CA SER A 59 -15.66 14.41 -8.56
C SER A 59 -16.48 13.31 -7.88
N ASN A 60 -15.93 12.72 -6.82
CA ASN A 60 -16.55 11.66 -6.05
C ASN A 60 -15.98 11.64 -4.63
N PHE A 61 -16.83 11.54 -3.60
CA PHE A 61 -16.40 11.51 -2.21
C PHE A 61 -15.40 10.38 -1.91
N ALA A 62 -15.53 9.22 -2.57
CA ALA A 62 -14.63 8.09 -2.40
C ALA A 62 -13.21 8.34 -2.93
N GLY A 63 -13.04 9.30 -3.84
CA GLY A 63 -11.74 9.61 -4.44
C GLY A 63 -11.12 8.45 -5.18
N SER A 64 -9.80 8.38 -5.16
CA SER A 64 -8.98 7.30 -5.72
C SER A 64 -8.07 6.70 -4.65
N ILE A 65 -7.46 5.55 -4.97
CA ILE A 65 -6.25 5.08 -4.29
C ILE A 65 -5.10 5.87 -4.90
N PHE A 66 -4.29 6.55 -4.08
CA PHE A 66 -3.24 7.42 -4.59
C PHE A 66 -1.92 7.27 -3.83
N LEU A 67 -0.85 7.44 -4.59
CA LEU A 67 0.52 7.46 -4.13
C LEU A 67 0.85 8.85 -3.56
N ASP A 68 1.59 8.90 -2.45
CA ASP A 68 2.09 10.17 -1.90
C ASP A 68 2.88 10.95 -2.97
N TYR A 69 2.56 12.23 -3.12
CA TYR A 69 3.13 13.06 -4.19
C TYR A 69 4.65 13.24 -4.09
N GLN A 70 5.24 13.03 -2.90
CA GLN A 70 6.67 13.11 -2.68
C GLN A 70 7.42 11.81 -2.98
N ASN A 71 6.72 10.68 -3.08
CA ASN A 71 7.31 9.42 -3.47
C ASN A 71 7.62 9.39 -4.97
N ARG A 72 8.62 8.58 -5.34
CA ARG A 72 8.89 8.25 -6.73
C ARG A 72 7.77 7.39 -7.30
N ASP A 73 7.38 7.68 -8.52
CA ASP A 73 6.26 7.02 -9.20
C ASP A 73 6.56 5.61 -9.72
N ASP A 74 7.81 5.17 -9.59
CA ASP A 74 8.29 3.83 -9.91
C ASP A 74 8.38 2.90 -8.67
N PHE A 75 7.91 3.35 -7.51
CA PHE A 75 7.95 2.61 -6.24
C PHE A 75 9.36 2.19 -5.79
N SER A 76 10.39 2.94 -6.18
CA SER A 76 11.80 2.65 -5.87
C SER A 76 12.28 3.25 -4.55
N ASP A 77 11.47 4.02 -3.84
CA ASP A 77 11.80 4.53 -2.53
C ASP A 77 11.90 3.40 -1.49
N GLY A 78 12.66 3.63 -0.42
CA GLY A 78 12.69 2.72 0.73
C GLY A 78 11.31 2.59 1.37
N ASN A 79 10.62 3.71 1.58
CA ASN A 79 9.24 3.75 2.07
C ASN A 79 8.33 4.50 1.09
N THR A 80 7.36 3.79 0.54
CA THR A 80 6.34 4.32 -0.37
C THR A 80 4.98 4.30 0.32
N ILE A 81 4.25 5.42 0.28
CA ILE A 81 2.96 5.56 0.97
C ILE A 81 1.82 5.63 -0.05
N VAL A 82 0.83 4.79 0.15
CA VAL A 82 -0.38 4.71 -0.68
C VAL A 82 -1.60 4.92 0.19
N TYR A 83 -2.43 5.87 -0.17
CA TYR A 83 -3.61 6.29 0.57
C TYR A 83 -4.91 5.84 -0.09
N GLY A 84 -5.93 5.64 0.71
CA GLY A 84 -7.30 5.40 0.24
C GLY A 84 -8.32 5.69 1.34
N HIS A 85 -9.52 6.14 0.94
CA HIS A 85 -10.59 6.42 1.88
C HIS A 85 -11.07 5.18 2.63
N ASN A 86 -11.35 5.35 3.93
CA ASN A 86 -12.01 4.36 4.78
C ASN A 86 -13.53 4.46 4.61
N MET A 87 -14.06 3.90 3.52
CA MET A 87 -15.48 3.98 3.18
C MET A 87 -16.33 3.03 4.03
N LYS A 88 -17.45 3.53 4.54
CA LYS A 88 -18.40 2.72 5.34
C LYS A 88 -19.05 1.57 4.54
N ASN A 89 -19.16 1.73 3.22
CA ASN A 89 -19.65 0.69 2.31
C ASN A 89 -18.58 -0.35 1.93
N LEU A 90 -17.41 -0.30 2.60
CA LEU A 90 -16.28 -1.19 2.40
C LEU A 90 -15.58 -1.08 1.04
N SER A 91 -15.87 -0.06 0.24
CA SER A 91 -15.08 0.26 -0.96
C SER A 91 -13.76 0.97 -0.58
N MET A 92 -12.91 1.18 -1.56
CA MET A 92 -11.59 1.77 -1.40
C MET A 92 -10.77 1.03 -0.31
N PHE A 93 -10.28 1.72 0.72
CA PHE A 93 -9.61 1.08 1.87
C PHE A 93 -10.54 0.79 3.06
N GLY A 94 -11.86 0.81 2.84
CA GLY A 94 -12.82 0.45 3.88
C GLY A 94 -12.65 -0.97 4.43
N LYS A 95 -12.12 -1.89 3.61
CA LYS A 95 -11.80 -3.28 4.02
C LYS A 95 -10.42 -3.42 4.67
N LEU A 96 -9.53 -2.42 4.61
CA LEU A 96 -8.12 -2.59 4.99
C LEU A 96 -7.95 -3.07 6.44
N LYS A 97 -8.78 -2.56 7.36
CA LYS A 97 -8.78 -2.97 8.78
C LYS A 97 -9.19 -4.44 8.99
N GLN A 98 -9.86 -5.07 8.03
CA GLN A 98 -10.20 -6.50 8.11
C GLN A 98 -8.94 -7.39 8.06
N MET A 99 -7.77 -6.85 7.71
CA MET A 99 -6.51 -7.59 7.83
C MET A 99 -6.21 -8.03 9.27
N LYS A 100 -6.84 -7.43 10.29
CA LYS A 100 -6.77 -7.90 11.69
C LYS A 100 -7.59 -9.17 11.96
N GLU A 101 -8.51 -9.52 11.06
CA GLU A 101 -9.30 -10.73 11.20
C GLU A 101 -8.43 -11.95 10.87
N GLN A 102 -8.42 -12.94 11.77
CA GLN A 102 -7.55 -14.11 11.69
C GLN A 102 -7.65 -14.85 10.36
N GLU A 103 -8.84 -14.90 9.78
CA GLU A 103 -9.08 -15.55 8.49
C GLU A 103 -8.31 -14.86 7.36
N LYS A 104 -8.27 -13.52 7.36
CA LYS A 104 -7.67 -12.73 6.28
C LYS A 104 -6.16 -12.90 6.17
N TYR A 105 -5.42 -12.77 7.28
CA TYR A 105 -3.96 -12.95 7.22
C TYR A 105 -3.53 -14.43 7.17
N ARG A 106 -4.45 -15.38 7.42
CA ARG A 106 -4.21 -16.79 7.15
C ARG A 106 -4.42 -17.16 5.71
N ASP A 107 -5.38 -16.52 5.03
CA ASP A 107 -5.67 -16.77 3.62
C ASP A 107 -4.52 -16.29 2.73
N SER A 108 -4.04 -15.08 2.99
CA SER A 108 -2.89 -14.53 2.28
C SER A 108 -2.26 -13.38 3.07
N VAL A 109 -0.93 -13.37 3.14
CA VAL A 109 -0.11 -12.27 3.65
C VAL A 109 0.56 -11.49 2.52
N TYR A 110 0.06 -11.59 1.30
CA TYR A 110 0.65 -10.95 0.14
C TYR A 110 -0.30 -9.97 -0.52
N PHE A 111 0.27 -8.92 -1.10
CA PHE A 111 -0.42 -8.06 -2.06
C PHE A 111 0.50 -7.73 -3.23
N TRP A 112 -0.11 -7.29 -4.32
CA TRP A 112 0.59 -6.93 -5.54
C TRP A 112 0.50 -5.43 -5.78
N MET A 113 1.63 -4.85 -6.20
CA MET A 113 1.67 -3.57 -6.88
C MET A 113 2.16 -3.82 -8.30
N LEU A 114 1.22 -3.76 -9.24
CA LEU A 114 1.51 -3.92 -10.66
C LEU A 114 1.81 -2.56 -11.26
N THR A 115 2.83 -2.47 -12.09
CA THR A 115 3.20 -1.26 -12.83
C THR A 115 3.39 -1.59 -14.30
N PRO A 116 3.52 -0.61 -15.21
CA PRO A 116 3.86 -0.88 -16.60
C PRO A 116 5.18 -1.66 -16.76
N GLU A 117 6.12 -1.50 -15.82
CA GLU A 117 7.48 -2.04 -15.89
C GLU A 117 7.67 -3.31 -15.05
N SER A 118 6.80 -3.54 -14.04
CA SER A 118 7.00 -4.66 -13.10
C SER A 118 5.71 -5.15 -12.45
N ASN A 119 5.76 -6.40 -12.00
CA ASN A 119 4.73 -7.01 -11.17
C ASN A 119 5.39 -7.34 -9.82
N ASP A 120 5.27 -6.43 -8.86
CA ASP A 120 5.95 -6.57 -7.58
C ASP A 120 5.01 -7.15 -6.53
N VAL A 121 5.45 -8.24 -5.87
CA VAL A 121 4.74 -8.86 -4.76
C VAL A 121 5.33 -8.39 -3.43
N TYR A 122 4.45 -8.03 -2.51
CA TYR A 122 4.78 -7.55 -1.17
C TYR A 122 4.25 -8.52 -0.12
N GLN A 123 5.11 -8.88 0.83
CA GLN A 123 4.73 -9.65 2.01
C GLN A 123 4.37 -8.71 3.14
N ILE A 124 3.16 -8.84 3.68
CA ILE A 124 2.69 -8.06 4.82
C ILE A 124 3.49 -8.50 6.06
N PHE A 125 4.13 -7.55 6.73
CA PHE A 125 4.88 -7.78 7.95
C PHE A 125 4.32 -7.01 9.16
N SER A 126 3.44 -6.03 8.93
CA SER A 126 2.84 -5.25 10.01
C SER A 126 1.49 -4.68 9.61
N ALA A 127 0.58 -4.61 10.58
CA ALA A 127 -0.67 -3.87 10.46
C ALA A 127 -1.09 -3.35 11.84
N PHE A 128 -1.44 -2.07 11.96
CA PHE A 128 -1.79 -1.43 13.22
C PHE A 128 -2.59 -0.14 13.05
N TYR A 129 -3.22 0.30 14.15
CA TYR A 129 -3.82 1.64 14.23
C TYR A 129 -2.77 2.68 14.61
N THR A 130 -2.87 3.86 14.01
CA THR A 130 -1.96 4.98 14.25
C THR A 130 -2.67 6.32 14.07
N GLU A 131 -1.94 7.42 14.34
CA GLU A 131 -2.42 8.79 14.12
C GLU A 131 -1.87 9.37 12.82
N ALA A 132 -2.48 10.47 12.35
CA ALA A 132 -2.11 11.11 11.08
C ALA A 132 -0.69 11.70 11.06
N ASP A 133 -0.13 12.04 12.22
CA ASP A 133 1.21 12.59 12.42
C ASP A 133 2.25 11.55 12.86
N SER A 134 1.90 10.27 12.72
CA SER A 134 2.78 9.15 13.09
C SER A 134 4.05 9.10 12.25
N ASP A 135 5.13 8.60 12.86
CA ASP A 135 6.41 8.32 12.20
C ASP A 135 6.34 7.25 11.11
N VAL A 136 5.22 6.50 11.00
CA VAL A 136 4.98 5.55 9.91
C VAL A 136 5.04 6.23 8.53
N TYR A 137 4.72 7.53 8.48
CA TYR A 137 4.74 8.33 7.24
C TYR A 137 6.10 8.95 6.92
N THR A 138 7.16 8.60 7.67
CA THR A 138 8.51 9.08 7.36
C THR A 138 8.96 8.56 6.01
N LEU A 139 9.33 9.46 5.11
CA LEU A 139 9.81 9.11 3.78
C LEU A 139 11.29 8.72 3.82
N TYR A 140 11.61 7.61 3.18
CA TYR A 140 12.97 7.13 2.96
C TYR A 140 13.16 6.90 1.47
N SER A 141 13.98 7.73 0.82
CA SER A 141 14.32 7.57 -0.60
C SER A 141 15.37 6.48 -0.85
N GLY A 142 16.02 6.01 0.21
CA GLY A 142 17.06 4.99 0.18
C GLY A 142 17.24 4.35 1.55
N GLY A 143 18.21 3.45 1.65
CA GLY A 143 18.52 2.68 2.84
C GLY A 143 19.33 3.42 3.89
N GLY A 144 19.95 2.65 4.77
CA GLY A 144 20.81 3.10 5.87
C GLY A 144 20.29 2.67 7.23
N GLU A 145 21.10 2.91 8.27
CA GLU A 145 20.81 2.45 9.63
C GLU A 145 19.46 2.98 10.16
N ALA A 146 19.15 4.26 9.89
CA ALA A 146 17.89 4.87 10.32
C ALA A 146 16.67 4.18 9.69
N PHE A 147 16.78 3.76 8.44
CA PHE A 147 15.73 3.00 7.77
C PHE A 147 15.56 1.60 8.36
N VAL A 148 16.66 0.90 8.65
CA VAL A 148 16.60 -0.41 9.32
C VAL A 148 15.95 -0.31 10.70
N GLN A 149 16.30 0.73 11.48
CA GLN A 149 15.64 0.99 12.77
C GLN A 149 14.14 1.26 12.61
N TYR A 150 13.76 2.02 11.59
CA TYR A 150 12.35 2.27 11.24
C TYR A 150 11.64 0.94 10.92
N LEU A 151 12.20 0.08 10.05
CA LEU A 151 11.61 -1.21 9.71
C LEU A 151 11.36 -2.07 10.96
N ASN A 152 12.35 -2.18 11.85
CA ASN A 152 12.22 -2.92 13.11
C ASN A 152 11.15 -2.34 14.01
N THR A 153 11.05 -1.01 14.09
CA THR A 153 10.01 -0.33 14.88
C THR A 153 8.61 -0.62 14.32
N MET A 154 8.45 -0.55 13.00
CA MET A 154 7.16 -0.84 12.36
C MET A 154 6.75 -2.32 12.52
N ALA A 155 7.70 -3.24 12.41
CA ALA A 155 7.48 -4.65 12.65
C ALA A 155 7.01 -4.92 14.09
N ALA A 156 7.63 -4.28 15.08
CA ALA A 156 7.29 -4.43 16.50
C ALA A 156 5.91 -3.87 16.88
N ARG A 157 5.36 -2.93 16.09
CA ARG A 157 4.02 -2.35 16.30
C ARG A 157 2.90 -3.23 15.78
N SER A 158 3.20 -4.30 15.05
CA SER A 158 2.16 -5.12 14.42
C SER A 158 1.13 -5.63 15.42
N GLU A 159 -0.14 -5.43 15.10
CA GLU A 159 -1.28 -6.00 15.84
C GLU A 159 -1.75 -7.33 15.25
N ILE A 160 -1.04 -7.86 14.24
CA ILE A 160 -1.31 -9.15 13.62
C ILE A 160 -0.09 -10.08 13.76
N PRO A 161 -0.30 -11.37 14.06
CA PRO A 161 0.79 -12.32 14.29
C PRO A 161 1.25 -12.95 12.96
N VAL A 162 1.87 -12.17 12.11
CA VAL A 162 2.43 -12.65 10.84
C VAL A 162 3.93 -12.95 10.97
N GLU A 163 4.40 -13.88 10.15
CA GLU A 163 5.83 -14.17 10.07
C GLU A 163 6.60 -12.96 9.55
N GLN A 164 7.70 -12.65 10.23
CA GLN A 164 8.53 -11.52 9.88
C GLN A 164 9.49 -11.90 8.75
N PRO A 165 9.42 -11.24 7.58
CA PRO A 165 10.42 -11.42 6.53
C PRO A 165 11.78 -10.84 6.94
N GLU A 166 12.85 -11.32 6.33
CA GLU A 166 14.13 -10.64 6.42
C GLU A 166 14.06 -9.29 5.71
N MET A 167 14.49 -8.25 6.42
CA MET A 167 14.50 -6.86 5.93
C MET A 167 15.83 -6.21 6.28
N ASP A 168 16.35 -5.40 5.36
CA ASP A 168 17.63 -4.71 5.48
C ASP A 168 17.56 -3.29 4.90
N GLU A 169 18.70 -2.64 4.78
CA GLU A 169 18.81 -1.29 4.22
C GLU A 169 18.46 -1.18 2.73
N HIS A 170 18.38 -2.30 2.01
CA HIS A 170 18.02 -2.36 0.59
C HIS A 170 16.55 -2.74 0.37
N SER A 171 15.82 -2.96 1.45
CA SER A 171 14.39 -3.29 1.39
C SER A 171 13.58 -2.13 0.84
N HIS A 172 12.51 -2.46 0.12
CA HIS A 172 11.49 -1.51 -0.33
C HIS A 172 10.15 -1.91 0.27
N ILE A 173 9.49 -0.96 0.94
CA ILE A 173 8.20 -1.22 1.54
C ILE A 173 7.12 -0.31 0.96
N ILE A 174 5.88 -0.78 1.05
CA ILE A 174 4.69 0.05 0.85
C ILE A 174 3.90 0.09 2.16
N VAL A 175 3.52 1.29 2.56
CA VAL A 175 2.54 1.57 3.60
C VAL A 175 1.20 1.84 2.93
N LEU A 176 0.24 0.96 3.10
CA LEU A 176 -1.15 1.19 2.71
C LEU A 176 -1.85 1.87 3.89
N SER A 177 -2.35 3.09 3.70
CA SER A 177 -2.94 3.89 4.77
C SER A 177 -4.36 4.30 4.46
N THR A 178 -5.28 4.12 5.41
CA THR A 178 -6.60 4.73 5.32
C THR A 178 -6.48 6.24 5.48
N CYS A 179 -7.20 7.01 4.65
CA CYS A 179 -7.48 8.42 4.94
C CYS A 179 -8.55 8.51 6.03
N ALA A 180 -8.58 9.64 6.80
CA ALA A 180 -9.67 9.86 7.75
C ALA A 180 -11.01 9.97 7.02
N ALA A 181 -12.04 9.36 7.57
CA ALA A 181 -13.35 9.95 7.48
C ALA A 181 -13.30 11.28 8.27
N SER A 182 -14.02 12.27 7.81
CA SER A 182 -13.91 13.70 8.17
C SER A 182 -13.83 14.07 9.66
N ASP A 183 -13.96 13.13 10.59
CA ASP A 183 -14.09 13.37 12.02
C ASP A 183 -13.12 12.56 12.91
N THR A 184 -12.16 11.79 12.35
CA THR A 184 -11.23 11.00 13.14
C THR A 184 -9.78 11.23 12.73
N THR A 185 -8.89 11.45 13.70
CA THR A 185 -7.43 11.52 13.48
C THR A 185 -6.82 10.15 13.25
N GLY A 186 -7.52 9.08 13.64
CA GLY A 186 -7.04 7.70 13.55
C GLY A 186 -6.93 7.20 12.12
N ARG A 187 -5.86 6.43 11.88
CA ARG A 187 -5.55 5.73 10.62
C ARG A 187 -5.36 4.25 10.89
N PHE A 188 -5.66 3.42 9.90
CA PHE A 188 -5.21 2.03 9.90
C PHE A 188 -4.20 1.84 8.79
N VAL A 189 -3.08 1.21 9.11
CA VAL A 189 -1.99 0.96 8.15
C VAL A 189 -1.70 -0.52 8.02
N VAL A 190 -1.34 -0.92 6.80
CA VAL A 190 -0.82 -2.25 6.46
C VAL A 190 0.50 -2.04 5.73
N LEU A 191 1.56 -2.67 6.21
CA LEU A 191 2.90 -2.53 5.68
C LEU A 191 3.36 -3.84 5.04
N GLY A 192 3.84 -3.77 3.81
CA GLY A 192 4.40 -4.91 3.10
C GLY A 192 5.80 -4.60 2.58
N VAL A 193 6.66 -5.62 2.58
CA VAL A 193 8.01 -5.57 2.00
C VAL A 193 8.06 -6.35 0.70
N ARG A 194 8.70 -5.77 -0.32
CA ARG A 194 8.86 -6.38 -1.65
C ARG A 194 9.72 -7.63 -1.59
N ARG A 195 9.29 -8.70 -2.28
CA ARG A 195 9.94 -10.03 -2.24
C ARG A 195 10.64 -10.45 -3.53
N ASN A 196 10.26 -9.92 -4.66
CA ASN A 196 10.66 -10.45 -5.98
C ASN A 196 11.69 -9.59 -6.74
N ARG A 197 12.53 -8.85 -6.04
CA ARG A 197 13.71 -8.19 -6.62
C ARG A 197 14.94 -8.36 -5.75
#